data_3e2858bff8a5ee273be261608ce2e5a6
#
_entry.id   3e2858bff8a5ee273be261608ce2e5a6
#
_cell.length_a   1.000
_cell.length_b   1.000
_cell.length_c   1.000
_cell.angle_alpha   90.00
_cell.angle_beta   90.00
_cell.angle_gamma   90.00
#
_symmetry.space_group_name_H-M   'P 1'
#
loop_
_entity.id
_entity.type
_entity.pdbx_description
1 polymer ?
#
loop_
_entity_poly.entity_id
_entity_poly.type
_entity_poly.pdbx_seq_one_letter_code
_entity_poly.pdbx_strand_id
1 'polypeptide(L)'
;EKSYTFNNLAYGYYLVYQTGTKEIQSSLVSVDKDSKTITLKGKAPSIEKEADKTTVEIGQVVTYTITGTIPDTTGYAQYTYKIHDTLTEGLDFVEDTMGKLPTEKKYEVSVQIEGEQDSVIKEADIDPDNARKITLDLSQWIRENQTHKGNTFTVTYYAKVNADAVVQTNNSAHLEYGNDPDNITTTTPDVVTTPTYPVQIHKLIKDQQNS
;
A
#
# COMPACT_ATOMS: atom_id res chain seq x y z
N GLU A 1 6.15 21.47 -14.09
CA GLU A 1 6.56 20.62 -15.22
C GLU A 1 7.91 21.12 -15.76
N LYS A 2 8.85 20.19 -15.97
CA LYS A 2 10.11 20.51 -16.64
C LYS A 2 10.01 20.00 -18.07
N SER A 3 10.35 20.86 -19.04
CA SER A 3 10.41 20.50 -20.46
C SER A 3 11.84 20.61 -20.98
N TYR A 4 12.20 19.70 -21.89
CA TYR A 4 13.46 19.71 -22.61
C TYR A 4 13.18 19.75 -24.11
N THR A 5 13.93 20.56 -24.87
CA THR A 5 13.81 20.64 -26.32
C THR A 5 15.10 20.16 -26.95
N PHE A 6 15.01 19.19 -27.84
CA PHE A 6 16.08 18.75 -28.71
C PHE A 6 15.90 19.39 -30.09
N ASN A 7 16.86 20.15 -30.56
CA ASN A 7 16.80 20.83 -31.85
C ASN A 7 17.65 20.08 -32.88
N ASN A 8 17.28 20.24 -34.16
CA ASN A 8 18.04 19.70 -35.30
C ASN A 8 18.22 18.18 -35.32
N LEU A 9 17.25 17.44 -34.79
CA LEU A 9 17.24 15.99 -34.92
C LEU A 9 16.93 15.61 -36.37
N ALA A 10 17.68 14.68 -36.93
CA ALA A 10 17.35 14.07 -38.22
C ALA A 10 16.05 13.27 -38.14
N TYR A 11 15.40 13.04 -39.27
CA TYR A 11 14.26 12.12 -39.30
C TYR A 11 14.73 10.70 -38.96
N GLY A 12 14.00 10.03 -38.06
CA GLY A 12 14.38 8.70 -37.57
C GLY A 12 13.67 8.28 -36.31
N TYR A 13 14.13 7.17 -35.74
CA TYR A 13 13.62 6.64 -34.47
C TYR A 13 14.57 7.03 -33.34
N TYR A 14 14.02 7.53 -32.26
CA TYR A 14 14.76 7.96 -31.09
C TYR A 14 14.21 7.30 -29.84
N LEU A 15 15.10 6.80 -28.99
CA LEU A 15 14.77 6.39 -27.64
C LEU A 15 14.99 7.59 -26.72
N VAL A 16 13.90 8.08 -26.13
CA VAL A 16 13.95 9.18 -25.16
C VAL A 16 13.72 8.60 -23.77
N TYR A 17 14.63 8.87 -22.85
CA TYR A 17 14.52 8.42 -21.47
C TYR A 17 15.00 9.48 -20.50
N GLN A 18 14.46 9.48 -19.30
CA GLN A 18 14.86 10.38 -18.22
C GLN A 18 15.95 9.73 -17.38
N THR A 19 17.06 10.41 -17.21
CA THR A 19 18.14 10.00 -16.29
C THR A 19 17.98 10.69 -14.95
N GLY A 20 18.52 10.08 -13.89
CA GLY A 20 18.50 10.67 -12.53
C GLY A 20 17.18 10.44 -11.78
N THR A 21 16.30 9.60 -12.27
CA THR A 21 15.16 9.05 -11.52
C THR A 21 15.43 7.58 -11.23
N LYS A 22 14.85 7.07 -10.14
CA LYS A 22 14.92 5.64 -9.79
C LYS A 22 14.06 4.78 -10.70
N GLU A 23 13.11 5.37 -11.44
CA GLU A 23 12.36 4.73 -12.52
C GLU A 23 12.91 5.18 -13.87
N ILE A 24 13.35 4.22 -14.67
CA ILE A 24 13.76 4.48 -16.05
C ILE A 24 12.53 4.49 -16.92
N GLN A 25 12.04 5.68 -17.25
CA GLN A 25 10.97 5.86 -18.22
C GLN A 25 11.57 6.10 -19.58
N SER A 26 11.17 5.28 -20.53
CA SER A 26 11.63 5.40 -21.92
C SER A 26 10.42 5.46 -22.88
N SER A 27 10.58 6.23 -23.94
CA SER A 27 9.63 6.29 -25.05
C SER A 27 10.37 6.16 -26.36
N LEU A 28 9.97 5.23 -27.21
CA LEU A 28 10.43 5.16 -28.60
C LEU A 28 9.59 6.13 -29.43
N VAL A 29 10.26 7.06 -30.08
CA VAL A 29 9.63 8.14 -30.84
C VAL A 29 10.14 8.12 -32.28
N SER A 30 9.24 8.18 -33.25
CA SER A 30 9.60 8.51 -34.65
C SER A 30 9.54 10.04 -34.84
N VAL A 31 10.65 10.63 -35.26
CA VAL A 31 10.68 12.03 -35.73
C VAL A 31 10.54 11.99 -37.26
N ASP A 32 9.36 12.40 -37.73
CA ASP A 32 8.91 12.36 -39.13
C ASP A 32 8.43 13.70 -39.63
N LYS A 33 8.55 14.75 -38.83
CA LYS A 33 8.16 16.14 -39.12
C LYS A 33 8.91 17.15 -38.26
N ASP A 34 8.78 18.40 -38.60
CA ASP A 34 9.57 19.52 -38.06
C ASP A 34 9.36 19.79 -36.54
N SER A 35 8.31 19.30 -35.97
CA SER A 35 8.05 19.43 -34.53
C SER A 35 7.24 18.24 -34.02
N LYS A 36 7.70 17.65 -32.93
CA LYS A 36 6.97 16.60 -32.21
C LYS A 36 7.17 16.76 -30.71
N THR A 37 6.08 16.83 -29.98
CA THR A 37 6.09 16.83 -28.52
C THR A 37 5.76 15.45 -28.00
N ILE A 38 6.56 14.97 -27.08
CA ILE A 38 6.29 13.76 -26.31
C ILE A 38 6.19 14.13 -24.84
N THR A 39 5.28 13.51 -24.15
CA THR A 39 5.18 13.62 -22.70
C THR A 39 5.60 12.29 -22.10
N LEU A 40 6.71 12.31 -21.37
CA LEU A 40 7.07 11.17 -20.51
C LEU A 40 6.15 11.25 -19.30
N LYS A 41 5.18 10.34 -19.24
CA LYS A 41 4.22 10.27 -18.14
C LYS A 41 4.74 9.30 -17.11
N GLY A 42 5.11 9.81 -15.95
CA GLY A 42 5.38 9.03 -14.76
C GLY A 42 4.97 9.83 -13.55
N LYS A 43 3.77 9.62 -13.05
CA LYS A 43 3.45 9.92 -11.66
C LYS A 43 4.07 8.77 -10.86
N ALA A 44 4.99 9.09 -9.95
CA ALA A 44 5.53 8.10 -9.02
C ALA A 44 4.38 7.41 -8.29
N PRO A 45 4.36 6.08 -8.20
CA PRO A 45 3.37 5.36 -7.42
C PRO A 45 3.35 5.83 -5.98
N SER A 46 2.16 5.90 -5.42
CA SER A 46 1.94 6.21 -4.01
C SER A 46 0.80 5.35 -3.49
N ILE A 47 0.74 5.20 -2.18
CA ILE A 47 -0.37 4.58 -1.48
C ILE A 47 -0.93 5.56 -0.45
N GLU A 48 -2.23 5.43 -0.16
CA GLU A 48 -2.93 6.12 0.92
C GLU A 48 -3.57 5.07 1.82
N LYS A 49 -3.54 5.28 3.13
CA LYS A 49 -4.01 4.35 4.13
C LYS A 49 -5.08 4.97 5.00
N GLU A 50 -6.16 4.20 5.23
CA GLU A 50 -7.28 4.62 6.07
C GLU A 50 -7.70 3.49 7.01
N ALA A 51 -8.43 3.85 8.06
CA ALA A 51 -9.12 2.93 8.96
C ALA A 51 -10.62 3.27 9.02
N ASP A 52 -11.45 2.25 9.18
CA ASP A 52 -12.90 2.39 9.31
C ASP A 52 -13.34 3.02 10.65
N LYS A 53 -12.42 3.13 11.62
CA LYS A 53 -12.68 3.64 12.96
C LYS A 53 -11.78 4.80 13.32
N THR A 54 -12.34 5.81 13.94
CA THR A 54 -11.61 6.96 14.49
C THR A 54 -11.16 6.75 15.93
N THR A 55 -11.78 5.79 16.63
CA THR A 55 -11.47 5.40 18.02
C THR A 55 -11.77 3.93 18.19
N VAL A 56 -11.06 3.25 19.08
CA VAL A 56 -11.21 1.80 19.29
C VAL A 56 -11.17 1.43 20.76
N GLU A 57 -11.73 0.26 21.06
CA GLU A 57 -11.67 -0.42 22.36
C GLU A 57 -10.95 -1.75 22.22
N ILE A 58 -10.39 -2.25 23.33
CA ILE A 58 -9.76 -3.57 23.38
C ILE A 58 -10.77 -4.65 22.93
N GLY A 59 -10.33 -5.51 22.03
CA GLY A 59 -11.13 -6.58 21.45
C GLY A 59 -11.85 -6.23 20.15
N GLN A 60 -11.96 -4.95 19.79
CA GLN A 60 -12.54 -4.55 18.51
C GLN A 60 -11.63 -4.88 17.34
N VAL A 61 -12.24 -5.15 16.20
CA VAL A 61 -11.54 -5.30 14.91
C VAL A 61 -11.65 -3.99 14.14
N VAL A 62 -10.52 -3.55 13.59
CA VAL A 62 -10.39 -2.39 12.71
C VAL A 62 -10.20 -2.89 11.30
N THR A 63 -10.95 -2.33 10.35
CA THR A 63 -10.75 -2.54 8.92
C THR A 63 -9.79 -1.48 8.41
N TYR A 64 -8.69 -1.90 7.83
CA TYR A 64 -7.74 -1.02 7.16
C TYR A 64 -7.91 -1.14 5.65
N THR A 65 -7.79 0.00 4.99
CA THR A 65 -7.86 0.13 3.55
C THR A 65 -6.60 0.83 3.05
N ILE A 66 -5.90 0.22 2.11
CA ILE A 66 -4.81 0.87 1.39
C ILE A 66 -5.25 1.08 -0.05
N THR A 67 -5.23 2.32 -0.50
CA THR A 67 -5.56 2.72 -1.87
C THR A 67 -4.29 2.99 -2.65
N GLY A 68 -4.16 2.38 -3.82
CA GLY A 68 -3.06 2.59 -4.76
C GLY A 68 -3.56 2.79 -6.19
N THR A 69 -2.65 3.13 -7.09
CA THR A 69 -2.95 3.25 -8.52
C THR A 69 -2.09 2.26 -9.30
N ILE A 70 -2.69 1.55 -10.27
CA ILE A 70 -1.97 0.62 -11.16
C ILE A 70 -1.04 1.43 -12.08
N PRO A 71 0.30 1.35 -11.92
CA PRO A 71 1.22 2.08 -12.78
C PRO A 71 1.28 1.48 -14.19
N ASP A 72 1.67 2.29 -15.18
CA ASP A 72 1.95 1.80 -16.53
C ASP A 72 3.32 1.08 -16.53
N THR A 73 3.30 -0.22 -16.63
CA THR A 73 4.51 -1.06 -16.71
C THR A 73 4.81 -1.55 -18.12
N THR A 74 4.17 -0.96 -19.13
CA THR A 74 4.35 -1.33 -20.54
C THR A 74 5.82 -1.15 -20.95
N GLY A 75 6.41 -2.20 -21.47
CA GLY A 75 7.80 -2.21 -21.93
C GLY A 75 8.84 -2.53 -20.84
N TYR A 76 8.44 -2.65 -19.57
CA TYR A 76 9.34 -3.10 -18.52
C TYR A 76 9.43 -4.63 -18.48
N ALA A 77 10.65 -5.17 -18.46
CA ALA A 77 10.88 -6.60 -18.32
C ALA A 77 10.42 -7.12 -16.94
N GLN A 78 10.56 -6.27 -15.93
CA GLN A 78 10.16 -6.54 -14.54
C GLN A 78 9.68 -5.25 -13.88
N TYR A 79 8.89 -5.40 -12.84
CA TYR A 79 8.42 -4.28 -12.03
C TYR A 79 8.15 -4.77 -10.61
N THR A 80 8.73 -4.11 -9.64
CA THR A 80 8.48 -4.35 -8.22
C THR A 80 7.34 -3.46 -7.75
N TYR A 81 6.39 -4.03 -7.03
CA TYR A 81 5.31 -3.32 -6.35
C TYR A 81 4.96 -4.09 -5.09
N LYS A 82 5.54 -3.69 -3.96
CA LYS A 82 5.34 -4.36 -2.67
C LYS A 82 4.86 -3.38 -1.64
N ILE A 83 3.82 -3.75 -0.92
CA ILE A 83 3.29 -2.99 0.21
C ILE A 83 3.80 -3.65 1.48
N HIS A 84 4.50 -2.89 2.30
CA HIS A 84 4.96 -3.29 3.62
C HIS A 84 4.07 -2.62 4.66
N ASP A 85 3.54 -3.42 5.57
CA ASP A 85 2.66 -2.94 6.64
C ASP A 85 3.18 -3.36 8.01
N THR A 86 3.08 -2.45 8.98
CA THR A 86 3.57 -2.67 10.34
C THR A 86 2.59 -2.15 11.36
N LEU A 87 2.11 -3.05 12.22
CA LEU A 87 1.27 -2.76 13.38
C LEU A 87 2.11 -2.47 14.62
N THR A 88 1.61 -1.57 15.49
CA THR A 88 2.15 -1.44 16.86
C THR A 88 1.69 -2.60 17.77
N GLU A 89 2.31 -2.73 18.95
CA GLU A 89 2.03 -3.82 19.90
C GLU A 89 0.55 -3.98 20.29
N GLY A 90 -0.21 -2.91 20.28
CA GLY A 90 -1.65 -2.91 20.58
C GLY A 90 -2.56 -3.52 19.50
N LEU A 91 -1.99 -4.02 18.38
CA LEU A 91 -2.74 -4.59 17.26
C LEU A 91 -2.17 -5.95 16.85
N ASP A 92 -3.04 -6.86 16.46
CA ASP A 92 -2.69 -8.13 15.87
C ASP A 92 -3.46 -8.32 14.54
N PHE A 93 -2.79 -8.78 13.48
CA PHE A 93 -3.46 -9.11 12.22
C PHE A 93 -4.48 -10.23 12.44
N VAL A 94 -5.66 -10.09 11.83
CA VAL A 94 -6.74 -11.07 11.85
C VAL A 94 -7.33 -11.25 10.46
N GLU A 95 -7.83 -12.45 10.15
CA GLU A 95 -8.31 -12.79 8.80
C GLU A 95 -9.70 -12.24 8.49
N ASP A 96 -10.49 -11.91 9.52
CA ASP A 96 -11.86 -11.48 9.36
C ASP A 96 -12.31 -10.47 10.43
N THR A 97 -13.51 -9.95 10.25
CA THR A 97 -14.15 -9.01 11.19
C THR A 97 -14.54 -9.64 12.54
N MET A 98 -14.45 -10.97 12.67
CA MET A 98 -14.68 -11.69 13.92
C MET A 98 -13.40 -11.86 14.73
N GLY A 99 -12.24 -11.52 14.15
CA GLY A 99 -10.95 -11.55 14.81
C GLY A 99 -10.27 -12.91 14.79
N LYS A 100 -10.51 -13.71 13.75
CA LYS A 100 -9.83 -14.97 13.53
C LYS A 100 -8.33 -14.74 13.28
N LEU A 101 -7.46 -15.34 14.06
CA LEU A 101 -6.02 -15.23 13.89
C LEU A 101 -5.55 -16.02 12.65
N PRO A 102 -4.53 -15.53 11.93
CA PRO A 102 -3.87 -16.27 10.86
C PRO A 102 -3.33 -17.62 11.40
N THR A 103 -3.49 -18.68 10.63
CA THR A 103 -3.07 -20.03 11.03
C THR A 103 -1.71 -20.44 10.48
N GLU A 104 -1.20 -19.67 9.50
CA GLU A 104 0.07 -19.93 8.79
C GLU A 104 0.94 -18.67 8.74
N LYS A 105 2.10 -18.79 8.07
CA LYS A 105 3.00 -17.65 7.81
C LYS A 105 2.51 -16.70 6.70
N LYS A 106 1.31 -16.91 6.23
CA LYS A 106 0.62 -16.13 5.19
C LYS A 106 -0.58 -15.45 5.79
N TYR A 107 -0.86 -14.27 5.28
CA TYR A 107 -1.98 -13.45 5.68
C TYR A 107 -2.79 -13.05 4.45
N GLU A 108 -4.07 -13.43 4.43
CA GLU A 108 -4.95 -13.13 3.31
C GLU A 108 -5.45 -11.70 3.36
N VAL A 109 -5.38 -11.02 2.21
CA VAL A 109 -5.94 -9.68 2.00
C VAL A 109 -6.82 -9.68 0.76
N SER A 110 -7.84 -8.83 0.75
CA SER A 110 -8.71 -8.63 -0.42
C SER A 110 -8.18 -7.47 -1.27
N VAL A 111 -8.04 -7.68 -2.58
CA VAL A 111 -7.63 -6.64 -3.53
C VAL A 111 -8.72 -6.45 -4.57
N GLN A 112 -9.18 -5.22 -4.77
CA GLN A 112 -10.24 -4.86 -5.71
C GLN A 112 -9.83 -3.68 -6.58
N ILE A 113 -10.03 -3.79 -7.88
CA ILE A 113 -9.84 -2.67 -8.82
C ILE A 113 -11.13 -1.83 -8.83
N GLU A 114 -10.99 -0.52 -8.79
CA GLU A 114 -12.13 0.39 -8.88
C GLU A 114 -12.90 0.18 -10.19
N GLY A 115 -14.21 -0.01 -10.04
CA GLY A 115 -15.12 -0.29 -11.16
C GLY A 115 -15.34 -1.78 -11.46
N GLU A 116 -14.52 -2.67 -10.90
CA GLU A 116 -14.75 -4.11 -10.96
C GLU A 116 -15.69 -4.56 -9.82
N GLN A 117 -16.52 -5.57 -10.08
CA GLN A 117 -17.44 -6.11 -9.08
C GLN A 117 -16.76 -7.11 -8.15
N ASP A 118 -15.77 -7.83 -8.66
CA ASP A 118 -15.10 -8.90 -7.94
C ASP A 118 -13.78 -8.43 -7.32
N SER A 119 -13.53 -8.87 -6.10
CA SER A 119 -12.22 -8.78 -5.46
C SER A 119 -11.46 -10.09 -5.60
N VAL A 120 -10.13 -10.01 -5.54
CA VAL A 120 -9.26 -11.18 -5.53
C VAL A 120 -8.56 -11.28 -4.19
N ILE A 121 -8.41 -12.50 -3.68
CA ILE A 121 -7.62 -12.75 -2.47
C ILE A 121 -6.15 -12.86 -2.87
N LYS A 122 -5.31 -12.15 -2.14
CA LYS A 122 -3.85 -12.21 -2.24
C LYS A 122 -3.26 -12.56 -0.88
N GLU A 123 -2.15 -13.26 -0.90
CA GLU A 123 -1.41 -13.64 0.31
C GLU A 123 -0.25 -12.69 0.54
N ALA A 124 -0.20 -12.09 1.72
CA ALA A 124 0.95 -11.36 2.21
C ALA A 124 1.83 -12.29 3.07
N ASP A 125 3.14 -12.12 2.97
CA ASP A 125 4.10 -12.81 3.83
C ASP A 125 4.15 -12.15 5.20
N ILE A 126 3.97 -12.94 6.26
CA ILE A 126 4.20 -12.50 7.64
C ILE A 126 5.71 -12.60 7.91
N ASP A 127 6.30 -11.54 8.46
CA ASP A 127 7.70 -11.51 8.86
C ASP A 127 7.95 -12.59 9.94
N PRO A 128 8.92 -13.50 9.74
CA PRO A 128 9.16 -14.61 10.67
C PRO A 128 9.61 -14.17 12.06
N ASP A 129 10.20 -12.99 12.18
CA ASP A 129 10.71 -12.43 13.43
C ASP A 129 9.71 -11.46 14.09
N ASN A 130 8.70 -10.99 13.34
CA ASN A 130 7.69 -10.06 13.85
C ASN A 130 6.32 -10.26 13.18
N ALA A 131 5.43 -10.98 13.85
CA ALA A 131 4.07 -11.25 13.38
C ALA A 131 3.21 -10.00 13.12
N ARG A 132 3.68 -8.80 13.52
CA ARG A 132 3.04 -7.50 13.26
C ARG A 132 3.57 -6.80 12.00
N LYS A 133 4.34 -7.50 11.19
CA LYS A 133 4.81 -7.02 9.89
C LYS A 133 4.39 -7.97 8.79
N ILE A 134 3.84 -7.41 7.73
CA ILE A 134 3.51 -8.16 6.51
C ILE A 134 4.11 -7.48 5.29
N THR A 135 4.37 -8.28 4.26
CA THR A 135 4.75 -7.83 2.93
C THR A 135 3.79 -8.42 1.90
N LEU A 136 3.02 -7.57 1.24
CA LEU A 136 2.14 -7.93 0.14
C LEU A 136 2.85 -7.64 -1.19
N ASP A 137 3.25 -8.70 -1.91
CA ASP A 137 3.86 -8.58 -3.23
C ASP A 137 2.79 -8.57 -4.34
N LEU A 138 2.55 -7.41 -4.90
CA LEU A 138 1.63 -7.20 -6.03
C LEU A 138 2.35 -7.07 -7.38
N SER A 139 3.66 -7.29 -7.45
CA SER A 139 4.47 -7.08 -8.66
C SER A 139 3.92 -7.80 -9.89
N GLN A 140 3.60 -9.07 -9.76
CA GLN A 140 2.99 -9.85 -10.84
C GLN A 140 1.56 -9.38 -11.15
N TRP A 141 0.74 -9.18 -10.11
CA TRP A 141 -0.65 -8.75 -10.27
C TRP A 141 -0.76 -7.39 -11.00
N ILE A 142 0.10 -6.42 -10.67
CA ILE A 142 0.18 -5.13 -11.37
C ILE A 142 0.47 -5.33 -12.86
N ARG A 143 1.41 -6.20 -13.21
CA ARG A 143 1.77 -6.47 -14.60
C ARG A 143 0.69 -7.21 -15.38
N GLU A 144 -0.09 -8.05 -14.73
CA GLU A 144 -1.21 -8.79 -15.33
C GLU A 144 -2.44 -7.89 -15.54
N ASN A 145 -2.58 -6.80 -14.79
CA ASN A 145 -3.72 -5.89 -14.84
C ASN A 145 -3.45 -4.60 -15.62
N GLN A 146 -2.58 -4.63 -16.64
CA GLN A 146 -2.23 -3.45 -17.43
C GLN A 146 -3.36 -2.90 -18.31
N THR A 147 -4.45 -3.62 -18.51
CA THR A 147 -5.69 -3.09 -19.09
C THR A 147 -6.34 -2.04 -18.21
N HIS A 148 -6.07 -2.08 -16.92
CA HIS A 148 -6.57 -1.17 -15.88
C HIS A 148 -5.52 -0.14 -15.43
N LYS A 149 -4.45 0.06 -16.20
CA LYS A 149 -3.43 1.04 -15.85
C LYS A 149 -4.02 2.45 -15.68
N GLY A 150 -3.66 3.11 -14.59
CA GLY A 150 -4.22 4.39 -14.19
C GLY A 150 -5.45 4.30 -13.30
N ASN A 151 -6.10 3.12 -13.21
CA ASN A 151 -7.20 2.91 -12.27
C ASN A 151 -6.67 2.75 -10.85
N THR A 152 -7.52 3.11 -9.92
CA THR A 152 -7.31 2.89 -8.49
C THR A 152 -7.60 1.43 -8.14
N PHE A 153 -6.88 0.90 -7.18
CA PHE A 153 -7.22 -0.36 -6.52
C PHE A 153 -7.18 -0.19 -5.01
N THR A 154 -7.88 -1.05 -4.32
CA THR A 154 -8.01 -1.04 -2.86
C THR A 154 -7.57 -2.39 -2.30
N VAL A 155 -6.71 -2.36 -1.28
CA VAL A 155 -6.36 -3.52 -0.46
C VAL A 155 -7.10 -3.40 0.87
N THR A 156 -7.90 -4.40 1.22
CA THR A 156 -8.66 -4.45 2.48
C THR A 156 -8.16 -5.58 3.36
N TYR A 157 -7.94 -5.29 4.63
CA TYR A 157 -7.48 -6.24 5.63
C TYR A 157 -7.86 -5.80 7.04
N TYR A 158 -7.59 -6.63 8.05
CA TYR A 158 -8.12 -6.46 9.39
C TYR A 158 -7.05 -6.59 10.47
N ALA A 159 -7.19 -5.81 11.55
CA ALA A 159 -6.42 -6.02 12.76
C ALA A 159 -7.30 -5.88 14.01
N LYS A 160 -7.02 -6.68 15.03
CA LYS A 160 -7.72 -6.68 16.30
C LYS A 160 -6.94 -5.91 17.34
N VAL A 161 -7.62 -5.06 18.08
CA VAL A 161 -7.06 -4.35 19.22
C VAL A 161 -6.88 -5.32 20.38
N ASN A 162 -5.65 -5.47 20.84
CA ASN A 162 -5.30 -6.37 21.96
C ASN A 162 -5.11 -5.61 23.28
N ALA A 163 -4.75 -6.32 24.35
CA ALA A 163 -4.64 -5.76 25.71
C ALA A 163 -3.46 -4.76 25.88
N ASP A 164 -2.50 -4.75 24.95
CA ASP A 164 -1.33 -3.87 24.99
C ASP A 164 -1.61 -2.48 24.38
N ALA A 165 -2.83 -2.27 23.87
CA ALA A 165 -3.30 -0.99 23.34
C ALA A 165 -3.60 0.01 24.49
N VAL A 166 -2.63 0.77 24.94
CA VAL A 166 -2.74 1.58 26.18
C VAL A 166 -3.35 2.97 25.91
N VAL A 167 -2.89 3.70 24.90
CA VAL A 167 -3.32 5.08 24.61
C VAL A 167 -3.79 5.23 23.18
N GLN A 168 -3.03 4.69 22.27
CA GLN A 168 -3.30 4.71 20.83
C GLN A 168 -2.65 3.52 20.16
N THR A 169 -3.21 3.13 19.02
CA THR A 169 -2.61 2.16 18.12
C THR A 169 -2.21 2.85 16.82
N ASN A 170 -1.12 2.42 16.22
CA ASN A 170 -0.67 2.90 14.93
C ASN A 170 -0.54 1.73 13.96
N ASN A 171 -0.93 1.99 12.72
CA ASN A 171 -0.67 1.11 11.61
C ASN A 171 0.00 1.89 10.49
N SER A 172 1.18 1.46 10.07
CA SER A 172 2.05 2.16 9.13
C SER A 172 2.26 1.32 7.89
N ALA A 173 2.01 1.88 6.71
CA ALA A 173 2.31 1.24 5.44
C ALA A 173 3.22 2.09 4.57
N HIS A 174 4.10 1.45 3.80
CA HIS A 174 4.88 2.08 2.75
C HIS A 174 4.94 1.19 1.52
N LEU A 175 5.20 1.82 0.38
CA LEU A 175 5.32 1.16 -0.91
C LEU A 175 6.79 1.07 -1.32
N GLU A 176 7.21 -0.13 -1.74
CA GLU A 176 8.46 -0.40 -2.43
C GLU A 176 8.13 -0.64 -3.91
N TYR A 177 8.73 0.15 -4.81
CA TYR A 177 8.41 0.05 -6.25
C TYR A 177 9.61 0.40 -7.13
N GLY A 178 9.59 -0.09 -8.37
CA GLY A 178 10.57 0.25 -9.40
C GLY A 178 10.71 -0.84 -10.47
N ASN A 179 11.29 -0.45 -11.58
CA ASN A 179 11.57 -1.34 -12.72
C ASN A 179 13.05 -1.81 -12.77
N ASP A 180 13.86 -1.33 -11.84
CA ASP A 180 15.29 -1.68 -11.70
C ASP A 180 15.50 -2.33 -10.32
N PRO A 181 15.81 -3.64 -10.26
CA PRO A 181 15.97 -4.36 -8.99
C PRO A 181 17.16 -3.85 -8.17
N ASP A 182 18.15 -3.24 -8.83
CA ASP A 182 19.33 -2.70 -8.16
C ASP A 182 19.10 -1.27 -7.63
N ASN A 183 17.94 -0.66 -7.97
CA ASN A 183 17.63 0.73 -7.62
C ASN A 183 16.13 0.94 -7.30
N ILE A 184 15.65 0.23 -6.29
CA ILE A 184 14.28 0.28 -5.83
C ILE A 184 13.99 1.58 -5.06
N THR A 185 12.79 2.13 -5.23
CA THR A 185 12.28 3.28 -4.50
C THR A 185 11.35 2.83 -3.36
N THR A 186 11.48 3.48 -2.21
CA THR A 186 10.56 3.31 -1.08
C THR A 186 9.88 4.62 -0.77
N THR A 187 8.55 4.62 -0.62
CA THR A 187 7.80 5.83 -0.23
C THR A 187 7.99 6.13 1.25
N THR A 188 7.68 7.37 1.64
CA THR A 188 7.47 7.70 3.05
C THR A 188 6.29 6.87 3.57
N PRO A 189 6.38 6.31 4.78
CA PRO A 189 5.25 5.60 5.37
C PRO A 189 4.03 6.50 5.56
N ASP A 190 2.86 5.97 5.24
CA ASP A 190 1.57 6.52 5.61
C ASP A 190 1.09 5.84 6.89
N VAL A 191 0.70 6.62 7.89
CA VAL A 191 0.44 6.14 9.26
C VAL A 191 -0.98 6.52 9.67
N VAL A 192 -1.77 5.52 9.99
CA VAL A 192 -3.07 5.70 10.64
C VAL A 192 -2.91 5.51 12.13
N THR A 193 -3.32 6.53 12.90
CA THR A 193 -3.35 6.51 14.36
C THR A 193 -4.78 6.40 14.83
N THR A 194 -5.07 5.41 15.68
CA THR A 194 -6.39 5.20 16.26
C THR A 194 -6.28 5.27 17.78
N PRO A 195 -6.84 6.32 18.43
CA PRO A 195 -6.89 6.43 19.89
C PRO A 195 -7.66 5.27 20.51
N THR A 196 -7.14 4.78 21.63
CA THR A 196 -7.79 3.75 22.46
C THR A 196 -8.38 4.38 23.70
N TYR A 197 -9.59 3.96 24.04
CA TYR A 197 -10.21 4.31 25.31
C TYR A 197 -10.07 3.12 26.26
N PRO A 198 -9.20 3.20 27.31
CA PRO A 198 -9.13 2.14 28.31
C PRO A 198 -10.44 2.11 29.09
N VAL A 199 -10.99 0.92 29.27
CA VAL A 199 -12.15 0.73 30.17
C VAL A 199 -11.70 0.97 31.61
N GLN A 200 -12.14 2.05 32.22
CA GLN A 200 -11.94 2.30 33.64
C GLN A 200 -13.02 1.58 34.45
N ILE A 201 -12.66 0.53 35.16
CA ILE A 201 -13.56 -0.15 36.10
C ILE A 201 -13.40 0.52 37.47
N HIS A 202 -14.38 1.34 37.85
CA HIS A 202 -14.50 1.84 39.22
C HIS A 202 -15.22 0.82 40.08
N LYS A 203 -14.51 0.09 40.93
CA LYS A 203 -15.12 -0.76 41.95
C LYS A 203 -15.61 0.12 43.11
N LEU A 204 -16.91 0.35 43.19
CA LEU A 204 -17.54 0.95 44.33
C LEU A 204 -17.65 -0.10 45.46
N ILE A 205 -16.90 0.08 46.53
CA ILE A 205 -17.09 -0.67 47.78
C ILE A 205 -18.25 -0.01 48.52
N LYS A 206 -19.36 -0.70 48.62
CA LYS A 206 -20.45 -0.27 49.49
C LYS A 206 -20.10 -0.68 50.89
N ASP A 207 -19.73 0.28 51.73
CA ASP A 207 -19.60 0.04 53.17
C ASP A 207 -20.93 -0.44 53.73
N GLN A 208 -20.95 -1.67 54.20
CA GLN A 208 -22.04 -2.15 55.03
C GLN A 208 -21.88 -1.51 56.41
N GLN A 209 -22.57 -0.42 56.64
CA GLN A 209 -22.80 0.01 58.05
C GLN A 209 -23.73 -1.00 58.70
N ASN A 210 -23.17 -1.79 59.62
CA ASN A 210 -23.95 -2.55 60.57
C ASN A 210 -24.67 -1.58 61.46
N SER A 211 -25.99 -1.61 61.44
CA SER A 211 -26.89 -1.08 62.49
C SER A 211 -27.29 -2.20 63.43
#